data_bbdffcf4da5aab1324ab8555b77b733f
#
_entry.id   bbdffcf4da5aab1324ab8555b77b733f
#
_cell.length_a   1.000
_cell.length_b   1.000
_cell.length_c   1.000
_cell.angle_alpha   90.00
_cell.angle_beta   90.00
_cell.angle_gamma   90.00
#
_symmetry.space_group_name_H-M   'P 1'
#
loop_
_entity.id
_entity.type
_entity.pdbx_description
1 polymer ?
#
loop_
_entity_poly.entity_id
_entity_poly.type
_entity_poly.pdbx_seq_one_letter_code
_entity_poly.pdbx_strand_id
1 'polypeptide(L)'
;MAVSSRKVQNKRDSNGVLTGKAGTVYDVNIKYTGQDGKKKSYAKKGFVTKKEATQHEAEMKAKLANPIYSPVVASQGKQTVKEYLEEWVENHGKANLRPSTFAGYKSHIRNHIVPYIGHVQLNQLTPAMLDNMFQQLFDKGLSNSTVRYAQRILSVSMEHARKYRYIEHNPARDIITKFGKQAKTPDPYTIEQMQTFMSNVIGTEWEMPVVLAGMYGLRMSEIIGLRTTNIDLEKMQFGVVEQMPFKVPPGTKTITEMAPTKSNDRILPITEEALPYFLRQFDLIARQKALTEAGGGVYYDNKLFIAKPDGSPQRRDRMSANFGQLIRHLEMPHIRFHDLRHTAATNMHQLTGDFYTVGEILGHTLKGIGISLGISTNLEAVTAQYVDVRLERKQSVLQTYHKALQPKTTVTGKEAGQETSKKAKKKSSEMEL
;
A
#
# COMPACT_ATOMS: atom_id res chain seq x y z
N MET A 1 -37.91 -21.22 37.69
CA MET A 1 -37.76 -21.96 36.42
C MET A 1 -37.45 -20.98 35.33
N ALA A 2 -36.54 -21.30 34.45
CA ALA A 2 -36.15 -20.41 33.33
C ALA A 2 -37.09 -20.54 32.11
N VAL A 3 -37.87 -21.63 32.04
CA VAL A 3 -38.92 -21.83 31.02
C VAL A 3 -40.28 -21.52 31.62
N SER A 4 -41.03 -20.59 31.03
CA SER A 4 -42.42 -20.26 31.37
C SER A 4 -43.32 -20.49 30.19
N SER A 5 -44.62 -20.74 30.44
CA SER A 5 -45.61 -20.93 29.38
C SER A 5 -46.62 -19.78 29.37
N ARG A 6 -47.09 -19.39 28.20
CA ARG A 6 -48.17 -18.42 28.02
C ARG A 6 -49.12 -18.84 26.91
N LYS A 7 -50.38 -18.52 27.05
CA LYS A 7 -51.41 -18.73 26.04
C LYS A 7 -51.34 -17.63 24.99
N VAL A 8 -51.49 -17.99 23.73
CA VAL A 8 -51.57 -17.06 22.58
C VAL A 8 -52.81 -17.36 21.76
N GLN A 9 -53.44 -16.33 21.22
CA GLN A 9 -54.65 -16.50 20.40
C GLN A 9 -54.34 -17.11 19.03
N ASN A 10 -53.13 -16.91 18.52
CA ASN A 10 -52.69 -17.45 17.23
C ASN A 10 -51.31 -18.06 17.39
N LYS A 11 -51.23 -19.41 17.42
CA LYS A 11 -49.97 -20.15 17.56
C LYS A 11 -49.31 -20.36 16.21
N ARG A 12 -48.00 -20.33 16.15
CA ARG A 12 -47.21 -20.74 14.97
C ARG A 12 -47.02 -22.26 14.99
N ASP A 13 -46.90 -22.86 13.79
CA ASP A 13 -46.48 -24.25 13.63
C ASP A 13 -44.94 -24.40 13.72
N SER A 14 -44.41 -25.61 13.52
CA SER A 14 -42.99 -25.92 13.51
C SER A 14 -42.22 -25.20 12.40
N ASN A 15 -42.89 -24.74 11.36
CA ASN A 15 -42.30 -23.99 10.23
C ASN A 15 -42.46 -22.47 10.41
N GLY A 16 -42.96 -22.01 11.56
CA GLY A 16 -43.09 -20.58 11.87
C GLY A 16 -44.35 -19.92 11.27
N VAL A 17 -45.26 -20.68 10.64
CA VAL A 17 -46.49 -20.19 10.02
C VAL A 17 -47.61 -20.06 11.08
N LEU A 18 -48.37 -18.98 11.02
CA LEU A 18 -49.52 -18.75 11.91
C LEU A 18 -50.65 -19.74 11.58
N THR A 19 -51.09 -20.54 12.59
CA THR A 19 -52.07 -21.59 12.40
C THR A 19 -53.51 -21.13 12.51
N GLY A 20 -53.77 -19.89 12.93
CA GLY A 20 -55.10 -19.37 13.22
C GLY A 20 -55.73 -19.93 14.49
N LYS A 21 -55.05 -20.82 15.22
CA LYS A 21 -55.58 -21.50 16.42
C LYS A 21 -54.90 -21.00 17.69
N ALA A 22 -55.70 -20.90 18.77
CA ALA A 22 -55.13 -20.61 20.08
C ALA A 22 -54.29 -21.78 20.59
N GLY A 23 -53.23 -21.49 21.33
CA GLY A 23 -52.34 -22.52 21.86
C GLY A 23 -51.39 -22.01 22.93
N THR A 24 -50.59 -22.92 23.48
CA THR A 24 -49.54 -22.59 24.44
C THR A 24 -48.21 -22.47 23.74
N VAL A 25 -47.47 -21.42 24.05
CA VAL A 25 -46.04 -21.22 23.66
C VAL A 25 -45.18 -21.11 24.91
N TYR A 26 -43.91 -21.38 24.75
CA TYR A 26 -42.95 -21.38 25.85
C TYR A 26 -41.92 -20.30 25.65
N ASP A 27 -41.57 -19.62 26.74
CA ASP A 27 -40.60 -18.55 26.76
C ASP A 27 -39.43 -18.94 27.69
N VAL A 28 -38.19 -18.68 27.29
CA VAL A 28 -37.00 -18.95 28.08
C VAL A 28 -36.47 -17.63 28.62
N ASN A 29 -36.23 -17.56 29.94
CA ASN A 29 -35.64 -16.40 30.59
C ASN A 29 -34.57 -16.87 31.58
N ILE A 30 -33.28 -16.58 31.31
CA ILE A 30 -32.13 -17.01 32.11
C ILE A 30 -31.46 -15.78 32.71
N LYS A 31 -31.41 -15.75 34.05
CA LYS A 31 -30.62 -14.72 34.76
C LYS A 31 -29.20 -15.23 34.94
N TYR A 32 -28.21 -14.36 34.65
CA TYR A 32 -26.80 -14.67 34.77
C TYR A 32 -26.00 -13.44 35.22
N THR A 33 -24.81 -13.66 35.74
CA THR A 33 -23.88 -12.58 36.10
C THR A 33 -22.92 -12.33 34.93
N GLY A 34 -22.88 -11.11 34.42
CA GLY A 34 -21.96 -10.73 33.35
C GLY A 34 -20.51 -10.65 33.85
N GLN A 35 -19.56 -10.51 32.94
CA GLN A 35 -18.13 -10.34 33.25
C GLN A 35 -17.84 -9.06 34.05
N ASP A 36 -18.72 -8.08 33.96
CA ASP A 36 -18.71 -6.84 34.72
C ASP A 36 -19.30 -6.98 36.15
N GLY A 37 -19.56 -8.20 36.59
CA GLY A 37 -20.16 -8.50 37.90
C GLY A 37 -21.65 -8.14 38.01
N LYS A 38 -22.26 -7.55 36.97
CA LYS A 38 -23.67 -7.12 37.02
C LYS A 38 -24.61 -8.27 36.65
N LYS A 39 -25.76 -8.30 37.32
CA LYS A 39 -26.84 -9.24 37.00
C LYS A 39 -27.48 -8.84 35.66
N LYS A 40 -27.54 -9.79 34.73
CA LYS A 40 -28.11 -9.65 33.39
C LYS A 40 -29.16 -10.75 33.17
N SER A 41 -30.03 -10.56 32.17
CA SER A 41 -31.03 -11.58 31.79
C SER A 41 -30.94 -11.81 30.29
N TYR A 42 -31.07 -13.09 29.91
CA TYR A 42 -31.29 -13.53 28.54
C TYR A 42 -32.71 -14.00 28.40
N ALA A 43 -33.45 -13.50 27.40
CA ALA A 43 -34.80 -13.90 27.13
C ALA A 43 -35.01 -14.25 25.64
N LYS A 44 -35.63 -15.41 25.37
CA LYS A 44 -36.10 -15.79 24.05
C LYS A 44 -37.53 -16.35 24.18
N LYS A 45 -38.45 -15.83 23.37
CA LYS A 45 -39.88 -16.10 23.46
C LYS A 45 -40.41 -16.89 22.28
N GLY A 46 -41.49 -17.61 22.48
CA GLY A 46 -42.30 -18.14 21.38
C GLY A 46 -41.91 -19.54 20.90
N PHE A 47 -41.29 -20.38 21.72
CA PHE A 47 -41.07 -21.79 21.37
C PHE A 47 -42.38 -22.54 21.24
N VAL A 48 -42.50 -23.36 20.21
CA VAL A 48 -43.74 -24.10 19.91
C VAL A 48 -43.96 -25.24 20.88
N THR A 49 -42.88 -25.88 21.35
CA THR A 49 -42.91 -27.00 22.27
C THR A 49 -42.08 -26.73 23.53
N LYS A 50 -42.48 -27.35 24.64
CA LYS A 50 -41.74 -27.32 25.91
C LYS A 50 -40.34 -27.94 25.74
N LYS A 51 -40.23 -29.00 24.94
CA LYS A 51 -38.96 -29.71 24.68
C LYS A 51 -37.93 -28.79 24.01
N GLU A 52 -38.33 -28.07 22.97
CA GLU A 52 -37.46 -27.07 22.30
C GLU A 52 -37.01 -25.96 23.26
N ALA A 53 -37.95 -25.43 24.07
CA ALA A 53 -37.61 -24.40 25.06
C ALA A 53 -36.61 -24.91 26.10
N THR A 54 -36.79 -26.14 26.61
CA THR A 54 -35.91 -26.76 27.59
C THR A 54 -34.54 -27.06 27.02
N GLN A 55 -34.51 -27.58 25.77
CA GLN A 55 -33.21 -27.82 25.07
C GLN A 55 -32.47 -26.50 24.87
N HIS A 56 -33.19 -25.47 24.40
CA HIS A 56 -32.60 -24.14 24.24
C HIS A 56 -32.13 -23.53 25.56
N GLU A 57 -32.88 -23.73 26.66
CA GLU A 57 -32.45 -23.31 28.00
C GLU A 57 -31.14 -23.99 28.40
N ALA A 58 -31.01 -25.31 28.22
CA ALA A 58 -29.80 -26.06 28.56
C ALA A 58 -28.62 -25.59 27.74
N GLU A 59 -28.76 -25.43 26.42
CA GLU A 59 -27.71 -24.90 25.52
C GLU A 59 -27.28 -23.50 25.96
N MET A 60 -28.23 -22.62 26.24
CA MET A 60 -27.93 -21.25 26.64
C MET A 60 -27.31 -21.16 28.03
N LYS A 61 -27.75 -21.98 28.99
CA LYS A 61 -27.06 -22.04 30.30
C LYS A 61 -25.62 -22.50 30.17
N ALA A 62 -25.34 -23.53 29.37
CA ALA A 62 -24.00 -23.98 29.07
C ALA A 62 -23.13 -22.88 28.44
N LYS A 63 -23.68 -22.14 27.47
CA LYS A 63 -23.01 -21.00 26.84
C LYS A 63 -22.77 -19.85 27.82
N LEU A 64 -23.77 -19.50 28.63
CA LEU A 64 -23.68 -18.42 29.61
C LEU A 64 -22.79 -18.75 30.81
N ALA A 65 -22.61 -20.03 31.15
CA ALA A 65 -21.64 -20.50 32.16
C ALA A 65 -20.20 -20.40 31.65
N ASN A 66 -19.98 -20.34 30.33
CA ASN A 66 -18.67 -20.09 29.78
C ASN A 66 -18.30 -18.62 30.00
N PRO A 67 -17.21 -18.32 30.76
CA PRO A 67 -16.81 -16.94 31.05
C PRO A 67 -16.50 -16.12 29.80
N ILE A 68 -16.40 -16.79 28.66
CA ILE A 68 -16.11 -16.23 27.34
C ILE A 68 -17.38 -15.79 26.60
N TYR A 69 -18.56 -16.34 26.91
CA TYR A 69 -19.79 -16.08 26.18
C TYR A 69 -20.53 -14.82 26.65
N SER A 70 -20.87 -13.92 25.72
CA SER A 70 -21.77 -12.79 25.98
C SER A 70 -22.86 -12.78 24.89
N PRO A 71 -24.16 -12.74 25.27
CA PRO A 71 -25.26 -12.64 24.31
C PRO A 71 -25.22 -11.38 23.44
N VAL A 72 -24.69 -10.29 23.97
CA VAL A 72 -24.50 -9.03 23.21
C VAL A 72 -23.49 -9.23 22.09
N VAL A 73 -22.35 -9.87 22.41
CA VAL A 73 -21.30 -10.18 21.42
C VAL A 73 -21.80 -11.21 20.39
N ALA A 74 -22.55 -12.23 20.85
CA ALA A 74 -23.18 -13.20 19.95
C ALA A 74 -24.23 -12.57 19.00
N SER A 75 -24.90 -11.48 19.41
CA SER A 75 -25.81 -10.75 18.54
C SER A 75 -25.09 -9.97 17.45
N GLN A 76 -23.91 -9.44 17.73
CA GLN A 76 -23.09 -8.74 16.75
C GLN A 76 -22.54 -9.67 15.65
N GLY A 77 -22.33 -10.95 15.93
CA GLY A 77 -21.99 -11.95 14.90
C GLY A 77 -23.10 -12.22 13.87
N LYS A 78 -24.33 -11.72 14.11
CA LYS A 78 -25.45 -11.81 13.16
C LYS A 78 -25.45 -10.70 12.11
N GLN A 79 -24.66 -9.65 12.29
CA GLN A 79 -24.45 -8.65 11.23
C GLN A 79 -23.86 -9.31 9.99
N THR A 80 -24.07 -8.70 8.83
CA THR A 80 -23.51 -9.20 7.57
C THR A 80 -21.99 -8.95 7.52
N VAL A 81 -21.29 -9.73 6.70
CA VAL A 81 -19.86 -9.52 6.43
C VAL A 81 -19.61 -8.12 5.88
N LYS A 82 -20.53 -7.58 5.07
CA LYS A 82 -20.45 -6.21 4.56
C LYS A 82 -20.46 -5.19 5.70
N GLU A 83 -21.48 -5.22 6.54
CA GLU A 83 -21.65 -4.28 7.67
C GLU A 83 -20.43 -4.34 8.60
N TYR A 84 -19.99 -5.55 8.93
CA TYR A 84 -18.81 -5.75 9.77
C TYR A 84 -17.54 -5.17 9.15
N LEU A 85 -17.24 -5.47 7.88
CA LEU A 85 -16.01 -5.01 7.23
C LEU A 85 -16.00 -3.50 7.00
N GLU A 86 -17.13 -2.89 6.69
CA GLU A 86 -17.27 -1.43 6.56
C GLU A 86 -17.03 -0.74 7.91
N GLU A 87 -17.63 -1.23 8.97
CA GLU A 87 -17.40 -0.73 10.34
C GLU A 87 -15.94 -0.94 10.78
N TRP A 88 -15.42 -2.15 10.59
CA TRP A 88 -14.06 -2.51 10.99
C TRP A 88 -13.00 -1.65 10.29
N VAL A 89 -13.13 -1.41 8.98
CA VAL A 89 -12.16 -0.60 8.24
C VAL A 89 -12.23 0.88 8.65
N GLU A 90 -13.40 1.41 8.98
CA GLU A 90 -13.52 2.80 9.45
C GLU A 90 -12.96 2.97 10.87
N ASN A 91 -13.31 2.10 11.79
CA ASN A 91 -12.95 2.24 13.20
C ASN A 91 -11.50 1.79 13.47
N HIS A 92 -11.16 0.57 13.04
CA HIS A 92 -9.83 -0.01 13.27
C HIS A 92 -8.82 0.43 12.21
N GLY A 93 -9.22 0.45 10.95
CA GLY A 93 -8.36 0.78 9.83
C GLY A 93 -7.90 2.23 9.85
N LYS A 94 -8.82 3.17 10.06
CA LYS A 94 -8.51 4.60 10.13
C LYS A 94 -7.54 4.96 11.25
N ALA A 95 -7.68 4.32 12.41
CA ALA A 95 -6.82 4.57 13.57
C ALA A 95 -5.43 3.93 13.48
N ASN A 96 -5.30 2.76 12.79
CA ASN A 96 -4.11 1.93 12.88
C ASN A 96 -3.37 1.76 11.54
N LEU A 97 -3.96 2.16 10.42
CA LEU A 97 -3.38 1.99 9.10
C LEU A 97 -2.89 3.31 8.51
N ARG A 98 -1.80 3.26 7.76
CA ARG A 98 -1.38 4.40 6.95
C ARG A 98 -2.47 4.73 5.90
N PRO A 99 -2.65 6.02 5.53
CA PRO A 99 -3.71 6.45 4.61
C PRO A 99 -3.80 5.65 3.30
N SER A 100 -2.65 5.26 2.74
CA SER A 100 -2.59 4.44 1.53
C SER A 100 -3.11 3.01 1.74
N THR A 101 -2.78 2.39 2.88
CA THR A 101 -3.26 1.05 3.24
C THR A 101 -4.76 1.07 3.54
N PHE A 102 -5.21 2.08 4.27
CA PHE A 102 -6.63 2.29 4.55
C PHE A 102 -7.46 2.42 3.27
N ALA A 103 -7.04 3.28 2.33
CA ALA A 103 -7.69 3.42 1.04
C ALA A 103 -7.68 2.12 0.22
N GLY A 104 -6.56 1.38 0.25
CA GLY A 104 -6.43 0.07 -0.39
C GLY A 104 -7.40 -0.96 0.21
N TYR A 105 -7.52 -1.02 1.53
CA TYR A 105 -8.46 -1.91 2.21
C TYR A 105 -9.91 -1.59 1.82
N LYS A 106 -10.33 -0.31 1.88
CA LYS A 106 -11.68 0.11 1.46
C LYS A 106 -11.98 -0.29 0.02
N SER A 107 -11.05 -0.05 -0.89
CA SER A 107 -11.20 -0.42 -2.30
C SER A 107 -11.34 -1.93 -2.49
N HIS A 108 -10.51 -2.75 -1.84
CA HIS A 108 -10.56 -4.21 -1.96
C HIS A 108 -11.81 -4.79 -1.31
N ILE A 109 -12.20 -4.31 -0.14
CA ILE A 109 -13.46 -4.72 0.52
C ILE A 109 -14.63 -4.46 -0.41
N ARG A 110 -14.75 -3.25 -0.95
CA ARG A 110 -15.86 -2.86 -1.81
C ARG A 110 -15.91 -3.63 -3.13
N ASN A 111 -14.75 -3.82 -3.78
CA ASN A 111 -14.71 -4.32 -5.15
C ASN A 111 -14.48 -5.84 -5.26
N HIS A 112 -13.84 -6.45 -4.25
CA HIS A 112 -13.37 -7.84 -4.33
C HIS A 112 -13.86 -8.75 -3.21
N ILE A 113 -14.51 -8.23 -2.15
CA ILE A 113 -15.00 -9.05 -1.04
C ILE A 113 -16.51 -8.96 -0.95
N VAL A 114 -17.05 -7.75 -0.76
CA VAL A 114 -18.49 -7.51 -0.55
C VAL A 114 -19.36 -8.06 -1.68
N PRO A 115 -19.02 -7.99 -2.97
CA PRO A 115 -19.85 -8.53 -4.04
C PRO A 115 -20.12 -10.03 -3.95
N TYR A 116 -19.26 -10.79 -3.27
CA TYR A 116 -19.33 -12.26 -3.21
C TYR A 116 -19.90 -12.79 -1.89
N ILE A 117 -19.43 -12.22 -0.77
CA ILE A 117 -19.77 -12.73 0.57
C ILE A 117 -20.40 -11.66 1.48
N GLY A 118 -20.58 -10.44 0.99
CA GLY A 118 -21.08 -9.32 1.78
C GLY A 118 -22.46 -9.55 2.40
N HIS A 119 -23.32 -10.35 1.78
CA HIS A 119 -24.66 -10.70 2.24
C HIS A 119 -24.68 -11.80 3.31
N VAL A 120 -23.59 -12.53 3.49
CA VAL A 120 -23.48 -13.63 4.45
C VAL A 120 -23.42 -13.07 5.87
N GLN A 121 -24.10 -13.71 6.83
CA GLN A 121 -23.93 -13.36 8.24
C GLN A 121 -22.51 -13.73 8.70
N LEU A 122 -21.89 -12.85 9.49
CA LEU A 122 -20.50 -12.99 9.91
C LEU A 122 -20.24 -14.33 10.64
N ASN A 123 -21.17 -14.78 11.49
CA ASN A 123 -21.08 -16.03 12.22
C ASN A 123 -21.41 -17.29 11.38
N GLN A 124 -21.86 -17.11 10.14
CA GLN A 124 -22.14 -18.20 9.19
C GLN A 124 -21.06 -18.31 8.10
N LEU A 125 -20.08 -17.41 8.10
CA LEU A 125 -19.01 -17.42 7.13
C LEU A 125 -18.11 -18.65 7.31
N THR A 126 -18.00 -19.47 6.26
CA THR A 126 -17.21 -20.71 6.26
C THR A 126 -15.98 -20.61 5.39
N PRO A 127 -14.93 -21.44 5.62
CA PRO A 127 -13.78 -21.53 4.74
C PRO A 127 -14.16 -21.84 3.29
N ALA A 128 -15.12 -22.73 3.07
CA ALA A 128 -15.59 -23.09 1.73
C ALA A 128 -16.18 -21.91 0.95
N MET A 129 -16.89 -20.98 1.63
CA MET A 129 -17.40 -19.77 1.00
C MET A 129 -16.23 -18.84 0.58
N LEU A 130 -15.19 -18.77 1.39
CA LEU A 130 -13.99 -18.00 1.07
C LEU A 130 -13.22 -18.60 -0.12
N ASP A 131 -13.03 -19.93 -0.12
CA ASP A 131 -12.38 -20.63 -1.24
C ASP A 131 -13.13 -20.41 -2.55
N ASN A 132 -14.48 -20.52 -2.53
CA ASN A 132 -15.32 -20.23 -3.70
C ASN A 132 -15.16 -18.77 -4.16
N MET A 133 -15.18 -17.81 -3.24
CA MET A 133 -14.94 -16.40 -3.57
C MET A 133 -13.57 -16.20 -4.24
N PHE A 134 -12.50 -16.80 -3.70
CA PHE A 134 -11.17 -16.68 -4.29
C PHE A 134 -11.11 -17.30 -5.68
N GLN A 135 -11.76 -18.45 -5.90
CA GLN A 135 -11.85 -19.06 -7.22
C GLN A 135 -12.57 -18.12 -8.20
N GLN A 136 -13.70 -17.54 -7.83
CA GLN A 136 -14.42 -16.58 -8.67
C GLN A 136 -13.57 -15.33 -9.01
N LEU A 137 -12.71 -14.88 -8.09
CA LEU A 137 -11.78 -13.79 -8.35
C LEU A 137 -10.71 -14.19 -9.39
N PHE A 138 -10.21 -15.43 -9.31
CA PHE A 138 -9.29 -15.97 -10.32
C PHE A 138 -9.96 -16.15 -11.68
N ASP A 139 -11.18 -16.66 -11.73
CA ASP A 139 -11.95 -16.85 -12.96
C ASP A 139 -12.23 -15.51 -13.67
N LYS A 140 -12.33 -14.42 -12.92
CA LYS A 140 -12.37 -13.05 -13.46
C LYS A 140 -11.03 -12.51 -13.96
N GLY A 141 -9.97 -13.30 -13.90
CA GLY A 141 -8.64 -12.91 -14.37
C GLY A 141 -7.85 -12.02 -13.40
N LEU A 142 -8.24 -11.93 -12.13
CA LEU A 142 -7.47 -11.15 -11.16
C LEU A 142 -6.13 -11.84 -10.83
N SER A 143 -5.11 -11.02 -10.65
CA SER A 143 -3.77 -11.52 -10.34
C SER A 143 -3.69 -12.19 -8.96
N ASN A 144 -2.79 -13.16 -8.81
CA ASN A 144 -2.49 -13.79 -7.51
C ASN A 144 -2.24 -12.77 -6.39
N SER A 145 -1.58 -11.66 -6.68
CA SER A 145 -1.31 -10.60 -5.71
C SER A 145 -2.59 -9.91 -5.23
N THR A 146 -3.53 -9.66 -6.13
CA THR A 146 -4.84 -9.04 -5.80
C THR A 146 -5.69 -9.97 -4.93
N VAL A 147 -5.79 -11.25 -5.30
CA VAL A 147 -6.56 -12.25 -4.54
C VAL A 147 -5.93 -12.49 -3.17
N ARG A 148 -4.61 -12.61 -3.10
CA ARG A 148 -3.87 -12.74 -1.83
C ARG A 148 -4.04 -11.51 -0.93
N TYR A 149 -4.18 -10.32 -1.51
CA TYR A 149 -4.46 -9.12 -0.73
C TYR A 149 -5.86 -9.14 -0.11
N ALA A 150 -6.88 -9.64 -0.84
CA ALA A 150 -8.22 -9.86 -0.29
C ALA A 150 -8.19 -10.90 0.85
N GLN A 151 -7.47 -12.01 0.69
CA GLN A 151 -7.25 -13.02 1.72
C GLN A 151 -6.60 -12.42 2.97
N ARG A 152 -5.58 -11.57 2.81
CA ARG A 152 -4.92 -10.88 3.92
C ARG A 152 -5.88 -9.98 4.70
N ILE A 153 -6.74 -9.22 4.00
CA ILE A 153 -7.75 -8.36 4.63
C ILE A 153 -8.72 -9.21 5.45
N LEU A 154 -9.24 -10.30 4.87
CA LEU A 154 -10.13 -11.22 5.56
C LEU A 154 -9.45 -11.89 6.76
N SER A 155 -8.22 -12.35 6.63
CA SER A 155 -7.49 -12.96 7.74
C SER A 155 -7.34 -12.02 8.92
N VAL A 156 -6.99 -10.75 8.68
CA VAL A 156 -6.81 -9.74 9.74
C VAL A 156 -8.16 -9.32 10.34
N SER A 157 -9.18 -9.06 9.52
CA SER A 157 -10.49 -8.63 10.00
C SER A 157 -11.23 -9.74 10.74
N MET A 158 -11.17 -10.99 10.26
CA MET A 158 -11.78 -12.14 10.96
C MET A 158 -11.03 -12.47 12.26
N GLU A 159 -9.71 -12.26 12.32
CA GLU A 159 -8.98 -12.38 13.57
C GLU A 159 -9.40 -11.32 14.60
N HIS A 160 -9.67 -10.10 14.14
CA HIS A 160 -10.27 -9.06 14.98
C HIS A 160 -11.67 -9.49 15.46
N ALA A 161 -12.53 -9.98 14.56
CA ALA A 161 -13.86 -10.50 14.92
C ALA A 161 -13.78 -11.62 15.98
N ARG A 162 -12.82 -12.54 15.82
CA ARG A 162 -12.57 -13.63 16.78
C ARG A 162 -12.11 -13.08 18.15
N LYS A 163 -11.19 -12.15 18.19
CA LYS A 163 -10.71 -11.51 19.44
C LYS A 163 -11.84 -10.80 20.19
N TYR A 164 -12.75 -10.15 19.45
CA TYR A 164 -13.93 -9.48 20.01
C TYR A 164 -15.11 -10.44 20.20
N ARG A 165 -14.93 -11.74 19.89
CA ARG A 165 -15.92 -12.81 20.10
C ARG A 165 -17.20 -12.66 19.27
N TYR A 166 -17.12 -12.00 18.12
CA TYR A 166 -18.20 -11.95 17.15
C TYR A 166 -18.33 -13.28 16.42
N ILE A 167 -17.21 -14.02 16.29
CA ILE A 167 -17.10 -15.38 15.76
C ILE A 167 -16.21 -16.23 16.67
N GLU A 168 -16.39 -17.54 16.65
CA GLU A 168 -15.62 -18.49 17.46
C GLU A 168 -14.26 -18.79 16.81
N HIS A 169 -14.23 -18.96 15.49
CA HIS A 169 -13.06 -19.31 14.70
C HIS A 169 -12.88 -18.32 13.55
N ASN A 170 -11.64 -18.17 13.10
CA ASN A 170 -11.31 -17.35 11.94
C ASN A 170 -11.34 -18.22 10.67
N PRO A 171 -12.40 -18.13 9.83
CA PRO A 171 -12.53 -19.01 8.65
C PRO A 171 -11.44 -18.77 7.60
N ALA A 172 -10.79 -17.61 7.60
CA ALA A 172 -9.72 -17.30 6.65
C ALA A 172 -8.38 -17.98 6.98
N ARG A 173 -8.28 -18.73 8.09
CA ARG A 173 -7.11 -19.57 8.41
C ARG A 173 -7.20 -20.98 7.84
N ASP A 174 -8.41 -21.49 7.63
CA ASP A 174 -8.68 -22.86 7.26
C ASP A 174 -9.03 -23.02 5.77
N ILE A 175 -8.68 -22.03 4.96
CA ILE A 175 -8.84 -22.05 3.50
C ILE A 175 -7.85 -23.01 2.87
N ILE A 176 -8.26 -23.71 1.81
CA ILE A 176 -7.44 -24.65 1.03
C ILE A 176 -6.91 -24.05 -0.27
N THR A 177 -7.40 -22.88 -0.65
CA THR A 177 -7.00 -22.17 -1.88
C THR A 177 -5.48 -21.97 -1.92
N LYS A 178 -4.83 -22.53 -2.95
CA LYS A 178 -3.40 -22.33 -3.22
C LYS A 178 -3.20 -21.10 -4.08
N PHE A 179 -2.57 -20.10 -3.53
CA PHE A 179 -2.18 -18.91 -4.30
C PHE A 179 -0.91 -19.21 -5.08
N GLY A 180 -0.95 -19.02 -6.40
CA GLY A 180 0.19 -19.21 -7.28
C GLY A 180 1.38 -18.31 -6.92
N LYS A 181 2.52 -18.51 -7.57
CA LYS A 181 3.68 -17.63 -7.43
C LYS A 181 3.30 -16.21 -7.86
N GLN A 182 3.91 -15.22 -7.21
CA GLN A 182 3.79 -13.84 -7.68
C GLN A 182 4.37 -13.72 -9.08
N ALA A 183 3.81 -12.82 -9.90
CA ALA A 183 4.41 -12.49 -11.18
C ALA A 183 5.86 -12.05 -10.98
N LYS A 184 6.76 -12.53 -11.85
CA LYS A 184 8.17 -12.14 -11.82
C LYS A 184 8.27 -10.62 -11.95
N THR A 185 9.03 -10.00 -11.08
CA THR A 185 9.40 -8.58 -11.23
C THR A 185 10.24 -8.46 -12.51
N PRO A 186 10.04 -7.42 -13.33
CA PRO A 186 10.91 -7.17 -14.46
C PRO A 186 12.37 -7.16 -14.03
N ASP A 187 13.24 -7.69 -14.88
CA ASP A 187 14.67 -7.67 -14.61
C ASP A 187 15.16 -6.20 -14.58
N PRO A 188 16.06 -5.83 -13.65
CA PRO A 188 16.61 -4.49 -13.57
C PRO A 188 17.40 -4.17 -14.84
N TYR A 189 17.42 -2.90 -15.23
CA TYR A 189 18.26 -2.47 -16.35
C TYR A 189 19.73 -2.71 -16.06
N THR A 190 20.47 -3.18 -17.05
CA THR A 190 21.94 -3.21 -17.01
C THR A 190 22.50 -1.78 -16.99
N ILE A 191 23.80 -1.64 -16.72
CA ILE A 191 24.50 -0.34 -16.80
C ILE A 191 24.33 0.29 -18.19
N GLU A 192 24.48 -0.48 -19.25
CA GLU A 192 24.37 -0.03 -20.65
C GLU A 192 22.94 0.41 -20.98
N GLN A 193 21.94 -0.34 -20.52
CA GLN A 193 20.54 0.04 -20.70
C GLN A 193 20.22 1.32 -19.94
N MET A 194 20.78 1.48 -18.73
CA MET A 194 20.58 2.68 -17.92
C MET A 194 21.28 3.89 -18.53
N GLN A 195 22.50 3.73 -19.07
CA GLN A 195 23.21 4.76 -19.84
C GLN A 195 22.37 5.22 -21.06
N THR A 196 21.87 4.25 -21.84
CA THR A 196 21.01 4.52 -22.98
C THR A 196 19.74 5.27 -22.56
N PHE A 197 19.09 4.83 -21.48
CA PHE A 197 17.89 5.47 -20.98
C PHE A 197 18.17 6.91 -20.53
N MET A 198 19.21 7.14 -19.74
CA MET A 198 19.60 8.47 -19.28
C MET A 198 19.90 9.40 -20.45
N SER A 199 20.65 8.96 -21.48
CA SER A 199 20.95 9.77 -22.65
C SER A 199 19.70 10.17 -23.45
N ASN A 200 18.68 9.32 -23.50
CA ASN A 200 17.42 9.63 -24.19
C ASN A 200 16.53 10.64 -23.43
N VAL A 201 16.72 10.83 -22.12
CA VAL A 201 15.90 11.76 -21.33
C VAL A 201 16.61 13.07 -21.00
N ILE A 202 17.87 13.25 -21.41
CA ILE A 202 18.62 14.51 -21.20
C ILE A 202 17.85 15.69 -21.79
N GLY A 203 17.69 16.75 -20.99
CA GLY A 203 16.99 17.98 -21.39
C GLY A 203 15.47 17.88 -21.44
N THR A 204 14.89 16.73 -21.13
CA THR A 204 13.45 16.55 -21.00
C THR A 204 12.99 16.71 -19.54
N GLU A 205 11.66 16.80 -19.31
CA GLU A 205 11.08 16.78 -17.96
C GLU A 205 11.38 15.48 -17.17
N TRP A 206 11.81 14.42 -17.85
CA TRP A 206 12.15 13.12 -17.26
C TRP A 206 13.59 13.01 -16.78
N GLU A 207 14.46 13.96 -17.16
CA GLU A 207 15.87 13.89 -16.80
C GLU A 207 16.07 13.74 -15.29
N MET A 208 15.62 14.70 -14.51
CA MET A 208 15.85 14.68 -13.06
C MET A 208 15.06 13.59 -12.32
N PRO A 209 13.79 13.30 -12.64
CA PRO A 209 13.09 12.15 -12.10
C PRO A 209 13.81 10.82 -12.32
N VAL A 210 14.39 10.59 -13.50
CA VAL A 210 15.16 9.38 -13.83
C VAL A 210 16.48 9.35 -13.07
N VAL A 211 17.17 10.46 -12.95
CA VAL A 211 18.40 10.58 -12.14
C VAL A 211 18.11 10.22 -10.69
N LEU A 212 17.10 10.82 -10.07
CA LEU A 212 16.75 10.55 -8.67
C LEU A 212 16.29 9.10 -8.44
N ALA A 213 15.60 8.49 -9.42
CA ALA A 213 15.16 7.11 -9.31
C ALA A 213 16.26 6.11 -9.66
N GLY A 214 16.98 6.32 -10.77
CA GLY A 214 17.92 5.37 -11.35
C GLY A 214 19.36 5.51 -10.82
N MET A 215 19.81 6.71 -10.44
CA MET A 215 21.14 6.90 -9.84
C MET A 215 21.09 6.80 -8.31
N TYR A 216 20.07 7.37 -7.67
CA TYR A 216 19.96 7.43 -6.20
C TYR A 216 18.96 6.42 -5.61
N GLY A 217 18.11 5.82 -6.42
CA GLY A 217 17.13 4.84 -5.96
C GLY A 217 15.99 5.42 -5.13
N LEU A 218 15.63 6.69 -5.28
CA LEU A 218 14.53 7.31 -4.55
C LEU A 218 13.17 6.73 -4.96
N ARG A 219 12.21 6.73 -4.02
CA ARG A 219 10.82 6.39 -4.32
C ARG A 219 10.13 7.52 -5.05
N MET A 220 9.17 7.22 -5.95
CA MET A 220 8.44 8.26 -6.69
C MET A 220 7.85 9.35 -5.78
N SER A 221 7.29 8.98 -4.62
CA SER A 221 6.74 9.98 -3.69
C SER A 221 7.79 10.86 -3.01
N GLU A 222 9.01 10.34 -2.82
CA GLU A 222 10.17 11.10 -2.33
C GLU A 222 10.65 12.08 -3.43
N ILE A 223 10.70 11.61 -4.69
CA ILE A 223 11.13 12.41 -5.85
C ILE A 223 10.21 13.63 -6.06
N ILE A 224 8.90 13.39 -6.19
CA ILE A 224 7.95 14.49 -6.43
C ILE A 224 7.67 15.33 -5.17
N GLY A 225 8.14 14.87 -4.01
CA GLY A 225 8.07 15.60 -2.75
C GLY A 225 9.39 16.28 -2.36
N LEU A 226 10.48 16.08 -3.12
CA LEU A 226 11.76 16.71 -2.81
C LEU A 226 11.65 18.23 -2.98
N ARG A 227 12.03 18.97 -1.95
CA ARG A 227 12.04 20.44 -1.98
C ARG A 227 13.41 20.98 -2.33
N THR A 228 13.44 22.10 -3.01
CA THR A 228 14.69 22.85 -3.31
C THR A 228 15.41 23.28 -2.04
N THR A 229 14.66 23.52 -0.94
CA THR A 229 15.22 23.88 0.38
C THR A 229 15.98 22.74 1.05
N ASN A 230 15.79 21.50 0.60
CA ASN A 230 16.49 20.32 1.11
C ASN A 230 17.75 19.98 0.29
N ILE A 231 18.13 20.83 -0.66
CA ILE A 231 19.31 20.65 -1.52
C ILE A 231 20.33 21.72 -1.18
N ASP A 232 21.51 21.31 -0.77
CA ASP A 232 22.63 22.16 -0.43
C ASP A 232 23.77 21.89 -1.44
N LEU A 233 23.87 22.76 -2.44
CA LEU A 233 24.91 22.64 -3.49
C LEU A 233 26.29 23.00 -2.99
N GLU A 234 26.41 23.84 -1.95
CA GLU A 234 27.74 24.20 -1.38
C GLU A 234 28.31 22.99 -0.63
N LYS A 235 27.47 22.27 0.13
CA LYS A 235 27.86 21.04 0.82
C LYS A 235 27.79 19.80 -0.07
N MET A 236 27.39 19.94 -1.33
CA MET A 236 27.22 18.84 -2.26
C MET A 236 26.36 17.70 -1.68
N GLN A 237 25.18 18.03 -1.12
CA GLN A 237 24.29 17.05 -0.50
C GLN A 237 22.82 17.46 -0.59
N PHE A 238 21.92 16.48 -0.41
CA PHE A 238 20.48 16.73 -0.29
C PHE A 238 19.83 15.80 0.72
N GLY A 239 18.80 16.29 1.38
CA GLY A 239 18.03 15.57 2.39
C GLY A 239 16.75 14.96 1.82
N VAL A 240 16.51 13.68 2.09
CA VAL A 240 15.25 12.99 1.82
C VAL A 240 14.52 12.82 3.16
N VAL A 241 13.79 13.86 3.56
CA VAL A 241 13.17 13.99 4.88
C VAL A 241 11.63 13.97 4.81
N GLU A 242 11.08 14.16 3.64
CA GLU A 242 9.63 14.22 3.41
C GLU A 242 9.25 13.61 2.06
N GLN A 243 7.98 13.34 1.86
CA GLN A 243 7.45 12.82 0.61
C GLN A 243 6.11 13.44 0.27
N MET A 244 5.75 13.44 -1.02
CA MET A 244 4.43 13.87 -1.46
C MET A 244 3.34 13.06 -0.77
N PRO A 245 2.26 13.70 -0.27
CA PRO A 245 1.12 12.99 0.33
C PRO A 245 0.55 11.92 -0.60
N PHE A 246 0.00 10.86 -0.01
CA PHE A 246 -0.54 9.75 -0.80
C PHE A 246 -1.59 10.18 -1.81
N LYS A 247 -2.42 11.17 -1.47
CA LYS A 247 -3.51 11.65 -2.32
C LYS A 247 -3.38 13.15 -2.52
N VAL A 248 -3.05 13.53 -3.73
CA VAL A 248 -3.08 14.91 -4.19
C VAL A 248 -4.28 15.05 -5.13
N PRO A 249 -5.33 15.80 -4.77
CA PRO A 249 -6.50 15.97 -5.61
C PRO A 249 -6.15 16.56 -6.99
N PRO A 250 -6.90 16.24 -8.04
CA PRO A 250 -6.77 16.92 -9.32
C PRO A 250 -6.96 18.43 -9.14
N GLY A 251 -6.15 19.23 -9.85
CA GLY A 251 -6.25 20.70 -9.78
C GLY A 251 -5.58 21.35 -8.56
N THR A 252 -4.99 20.57 -7.65
CA THR A 252 -4.21 21.12 -6.52
C THR A 252 -3.08 22.03 -7.04
N LYS A 253 -3.05 23.26 -6.57
CA LYS A 253 -2.02 24.25 -6.94
C LYS A 253 -0.96 24.40 -5.86
N THR A 254 -1.34 24.28 -4.58
CA THR A 254 -0.45 24.46 -3.45
C THR A 254 -0.48 23.26 -2.52
N ILE A 255 0.67 22.84 -2.01
CA ILE A 255 0.82 21.80 -0.98
C ILE A 255 1.12 22.48 0.35
N THR A 256 0.20 22.37 1.30
CA THR A 256 0.35 22.92 2.65
C THR A 256 1.12 22.00 3.58
N GLU A 257 0.91 20.69 3.45
CA GLU A 257 1.54 19.69 4.30
C GLU A 257 2.17 18.57 3.49
N MET A 258 3.40 18.22 3.81
CA MET A 258 4.10 17.06 3.28
C MET A 258 3.92 15.86 4.22
N ALA A 259 3.99 14.67 3.68
CA ALA A 259 3.98 13.46 4.49
C ALA A 259 5.39 13.09 4.94
N PRO A 260 5.58 12.53 6.14
CA PRO A 260 6.87 11.97 6.53
C PRO A 260 7.27 10.83 5.59
N THR A 261 8.56 10.59 5.43
CA THR A 261 9.06 9.48 4.63
C THR A 261 8.56 8.13 5.19
N LYS A 262 8.52 7.11 4.33
CA LYS A 262 8.20 5.73 4.79
C LYS A 262 9.40 5.04 5.43
N SER A 263 10.57 5.61 5.27
CA SER A 263 11.87 5.18 5.78
C SER A 263 12.44 6.26 6.69
N ASN A 264 13.61 5.98 7.26
CA ASN A 264 14.34 6.99 8.03
C ASN A 264 14.73 8.16 7.11
N ASP A 265 14.74 9.36 7.68
CA ASP A 265 15.29 10.53 7.07
C ASP A 265 16.77 10.30 6.77
N ARG A 266 17.21 10.73 5.61
CA ARG A 266 18.59 10.49 5.17
C ARG A 266 19.16 11.63 4.36
N ILE A 267 20.44 11.87 4.54
CA ILE A 267 21.22 12.79 3.71
C ILE A 267 22.00 11.96 2.68
N LEU A 268 21.96 12.41 1.43
CA LEU A 268 22.67 11.80 0.31
C LEU A 268 23.61 12.80 -0.33
N PRO A 269 24.85 12.41 -0.67
CA PRO A 269 25.79 13.27 -1.34
C PRO A 269 25.39 13.49 -2.80
N ILE A 270 25.65 14.67 -3.32
CA ILE A 270 25.63 14.97 -4.76
C ILE A 270 27.03 14.69 -5.28
N THR A 271 27.18 13.69 -6.12
CA THR A 271 28.48 13.37 -6.73
C THR A 271 28.79 14.34 -7.88
N GLU A 272 30.06 14.44 -8.26
CA GLU A 272 30.49 15.28 -9.40
C GLU A 272 29.75 14.89 -10.70
N GLU A 273 29.50 13.59 -10.89
CA GLU A 273 28.82 13.06 -12.07
C GLU A 273 27.31 13.42 -12.04
N ALA A 274 26.73 13.64 -10.87
CA ALA A 274 25.32 14.00 -10.72
C ALA A 274 25.07 15.51 -10.72
N LEU A 275 26.07 16.32 -10.31
CA LEU A 275 25.94 17.77 -10.17
C LEU A 275 25.34 18.46 -11.42
N PRO A 276 25.78 18.14 -12.65
CA PRO A 276 25.25 18.80 -13.85
C PRO A 276 23.74 18.66 -14.00
N TYR A 277 23.14 17.53 -13.56
CA TYR A 277 21.69 17.30 -13.60
C TYR A 277 20.96 18.19 -12.61
N PHE A 278 21.51 18.37 -11.40
CA PHE A 278 20.94 19.26 -10.39
C PHE A 278 20.95 20.71 -10.86
N LEU A 279 22.05 21.17 -11.45
CA LEU A 279 22.18 22.52 -11.97
C LEU A 279 21.18 22.78 -13.10
N ARG A 280 21.04 21.86 -14.07
CA ARG A 280 20.05 21.97 -15.14
C ARG A 280 18.60 22.02 -14.62
N GLN A 281 18.32 21.25 -13.56
CA GLN A 281 16.99 21.27 -12.95
C GLN A 281 16.67 22.61 -12.27
N PHE A 282 17.61 23.21 -11.56
CA PHE A 282 17.43 24.58 -11.02
C PHE A 282 17.20 25.60 -12.13
N ASP A 283 17.95 25.50 -13.20
CA ASP A 283 17.81 26.33 -14.40
C ASP A 283 16.44 26.16 -15.07
N LEU A 284 15.96 24.90 -15.15
CA LEU A 284 14.61 24.60 -15.67
C LEU A 284 13.52 25.25 -14.82
N ILE A 285 13.61 25.13 -13.49
CA ILE A 285 12.66 25.77 -12.55
C ILE A 285 12.63 27.29 -12.75
N ALA A 286 13.82 27.92 -12.82
CA ALA A 286 13.91 29.36 -13.02
C ALA A 286 13.29 29.80 -14.35
N ARG A 287 13.58 29.09 -15.44
CA ARG A 287 13.01 29.36 -16.77
C ARG A 287 11.49 29.15 -16.82
N GLN A 288 10.97 28.05 -16.23
CA GLN A 288 9.53 27.78 -16.18
C GLN A 288 8.78 28.87 -15.41
N LYS A 289 9.36 29.33 -14.28
CA LYS A 289 8.80 30.44 -13.51
C LYS A 289 8.72 31.71 -14.35
N ALA A 290 9.83 32.12 -14.96
CA ALA A 290 9.89 33.31 -15.79
C ALA A 290 8.94 33.25 -17.00
N LEU A 291 8.83 32.11 -17.68
CA LEU A 291 7.92 31.90 -18.81
C LEU A 291 6.46 31.97 -18.37
N THR A 292 6.09 31.37 -17.23
CA THR A 292 4.72 31.40 -16.70
C THR A 292 4.31 32.83 -16.36
N GLU A 293 5.18 33.57 -15.66
CA GLU A 293 4.94 34.98 -15.28
C GLU A 293 4.90 35.88 -16.50
N ALA A 294 5.80 35.74 -17.46
CA ALA A 294 5.79 36.52 -18.71
C ALA A 294 4.56 36.24 -19.57
N GLY A 295 4.01 35.05 -19.54
CA GLY A 295 2.75 34.70 -20.20
C GLY A 295 1.48 35.18 -19.46
N GLY A 296 1.62 35.92 -18.37
CA GLY A 296 0.50 36.39 -17.54
C GLY A 296 -0.11 35.31 -16.64
N GLY A 297 0.52 34.15 -16.52
CA GLY A 297 0.10 33.07 -15.65
C GLY A 297 0.59 33.23 -14.20
N VAL A 298 0.04 32.42 -13.29
CA VAL A 298 0.45 32.38 -11.87
C VAL A 298 1.39 31.22 -11.65
N TYR A 299 2.60 31.49 -11.19
CA TYR A 299 3.53 30.45 -10.75
C TYR A 299 3.31 30.13 -9.26
N TYR A 300 3.07 28.86 -8.96
CA TYR A 300 2.80 28.36 -7.60
C TYR A 300 4.09 27.87 -6.95
N ASP A 301 4.76 28.73 -6.22
CA ASP A 301 6.06 28.42 -5.58
C ASP A 301 5.92 27.48 -4.37
N ASN A 302 5.75 26.21 -4.65
CA ASN A 302 5.70 25.15 -3.64
C ASN A 302 7.10 24.70 -3.14
N LYS A 303 8.19 25.33 -3.62
CA LYS A 303 9.57 24.91 -3.40
C LYS A 303 9.85 23.45 -3.82
N LEU A 304 9.05 22.88 -4.70
CA LEU A 304 9.24 21.52 -5.21
C LEU A 304 10.35 21.50 -6.26
N PHE A 305 11.26 20.52 -6.13
CA PHE A 305 12.33 20.32 -7.09
C PHE A 305 11.82 19.68 -8.39
N ILE A 306 10.76 18.85 -8.29
CA ILE A 306 10.05 18.27 -9.43
C ILE A 306 8.59 18.75 -9.37
N ALA A 307 8.28 19.75 -10.18
CA ALA A 307 6.96 20.38 -10.28
C ALA A 307 6.48 20.37 -11.73
N LYS A 308 5.24 20.79 -11.95
CA LYS A 308 4.75 21.14 -13.29
C LYS A 308 5.30 22.52 -13.70
N PRO A 309 5.19 22.90 -14.98
CA PRO A 309 5.70 24.21 -15.47
C PRO A 309 5.15 25.40 -14.70
N ASP A 310 3.91 25.32 -14.19
CA ASP A 310 3.28 26.36 -13.36
C ASP A 310 3.68 26.29 -11.87
N GLY A 311 4.63 25.42 -11.49
CA GLY A 311 5.06 25.21 -10.10
C GLY A 311 4.08 24.37 -9.26
N SER A 312 2.93 23.97 -9.80
CA SER A 312 1.99 23.11 -9.09
C SER A 312 2.51 21.65 -8.96
N PRO A 313 2.04 20.88 -7.96
CA PRO A 313 2.60 19.57 -7.67
C PRO A 313 2.29 18.54 -8.75
N GLN A 314 3.26 17.66 -8.99
CA GLN A 314 3.07 16.46 -9.80
C GLN A 314 2.19 15.43 -9.05
N ARG A 315 1.47 14.59 -9.80
CA ARG A 315 0.66 13.50 -9.25
C ARG A 315 1.28 12.15 -9.58
N ARG A 316 1.36 11.27 -8.57
CA ARG A 316 1.93 9.93 -8.71
C ARG A 316 1.28 9.08 -9.80
N ASP A 317 -0.05 9.10 -9.88
CA ASP A 317 -0.82 8.33 -10.87
C ASP A 317 -0.51 8.79 -12.29
N ARG A 318 -0.47 10.10 -12.53
CA ARG A 318 -0.11 10.68 -13.83
C ARG A 318 1.34 10.40 -14.20
N MET A 319 2.26 10.63 -13.25
CA MET A 319 3.67 10.35 -13.49
C MET A 319 3.93 8.88 -13.79
N SER A 320 3.25 7.95 -13.10
CA SER A 320 3.36 6.53 -13.40
C SER A 320 2.82 6.17 -14.78
N ALA A 321 1.67 6.74 -15.19
CA ALA A 321 1.08 6.52 -16.51
C ALA A 321 1.97 7.07 -17.64
N ASN A 322 2.44 8.31 -17.48
CA ASN A 322 3.32 8.98 -18.46
C ASN A 322 4.66 8.26 -18.60
N PHE A 323 5.24 7.74 -17.49
CA PHE A 323 6.44 6.91 -17.54
C PHE A 323 6.26 5.66 -18.39
N GLY A 324 5.11 4.98 -18.27
CA GLY A 324 4.81 3.83 -19.11
C GLY A 324 4.68 4.19 -20.59
N GLN A 325 4.25 5.40 -20.93
CA GLN A 325 4.25 5.91 -22.30
C GLN A 325 5.67 6.22 -22.78
N LEU A 326 6.48 6.88 -21.93
CA LEU A 326 7.89 7.18 -22.23
C LEU A 326 8.68 5.92 -22.58
N ILE A 327 8.60 4.87 -21.77
CA ILE A 327 9.32 3.61 -22.00
C ILE A 327 8.92 2.98 -23.34
N ARG A 328 7.61 3.00 -23.69
CA ARG A 328 7.16 2.51 -25.00
C ARG A 328 7.66 3.36 -26.16
N HIS A 329 7.65 4.69 -26.02
CA HIS A 329 8.12 5.61 -27.05
C HIS A 329 9.64 5.47 -27.32
N LEU A 330 10.41 5.20 -26.26
CA LEU A 330 11.86 4.97 -26.37
C LEU A 330 12.20 3.53 -26.77
N GLU A 331 11.22 2.67 -26.98
CA GLU A 331 11.39 1.25 -27.32
C GLU A 331 12.30 0.49 -26.34
N MET A 332 12.32 0.95 -25.08
CA MET A 332 13.10 0.34 -24.01
C MET A 332 12.40 -0.90 -23.41
N PRO A 333 13.12 -1.87 -22.86
CA PRO A 333 12.51 -2.98 -22.15
C PRO A 333 11.54 -2.49 -21.08
N HIS A 334 10.35 -3.13 -21.01
CA HIS A 334 9.29 -2.67 -20.13
C HIS A 334 9.65 -2.80 -18.65
N ILE A 335 9.68 -1.67 -17.96
CA ILE A 335 9.78 -1.56 -16.51
C ILE A 335 8.75 -0.55 -15.99
N ARG A 336 8.42 -0.64 -14.70
CA ARG A 336 7.65 0.40 -14.01
C ARG A 336 8.61 1.44 -13.45
N PHE A 337 8.15 2.62 -13.15
CA PHE A 337 9.00 3.66 -12.54
C PHE A 337 9.71 3.18 -11.26
N HIS A 338 9.02 2.37 -10.44
CA HIS A 338 9.62 1.84 -9.21
C HIS A 338 10.76 0.84 -9.47
N ASP A 339 10.80 0.23 -10.64
CA ASP A 339 11.84 -0.74 -11.00
C ASP A 339 13.18 -0.05 -11.32
N LEU A 340 13.20 1.28 -11.57
CA LEU A 340 14.43 2.08 -11.60
C LEU A 340 15.16 2.06 -10.26
N ARG A 341 14.42 2.06 -9.15
CA ARG A 341 15.01 1.89 -7.82
C ARG A 341 15.60 0.49 -7.63
N HIS A 342 14.96 -0.54 -8.17
CA HIS A 342 15.53 -1.89 -8.18
C HIS A 342 16.80 -1.95 -9.04
N THR A 343 16.80 -1.25 -10.18
CA THR A 343 17.96 -1.07 -11.03
C THR A 343 19.12 -0.44 -10.26
N ALA A 344 18.88 0.70 -9.60
CA ALA A 344 19.89 1.36 -8.79
C ALA A 344 20.43 0.45 -7.68
N ALA A 345 19.54 -0.22 -6.94
CA ALA A 345 19.92 -1.14 -5.87
C ALA A 345 20.81 -2.28 -6.35
N THR A 346 20.40 -2.94 -7.44
CA THR A 346 21.14 -4.09 -8.01
C THR A 346 22.49 -3.66 -8.54
N ASN A 347 22.55 -2.59 -9.33
CA ASN A 347 23.78 -2.13 -9.94
C ASN A 347 24.78 -1.58 -8.90
N MET A 348 24.32 -0.80 -7.92
CA MET A 348 25.19 -0.38 -6.80
C MET A 348 25.76 -1.57 -6.06
N HIS A 349 24.93 -2.56 -5.74
CA HIS A 349 25.40 -3.75 -5.04
C HIS A 349 26.39 -4.58 -5.87
N GLN A 350 26.10 -4.79 -7.15
CA GLN A 350 26.99 -5.54 -8.06
C GLN A 350 28.37 -4.88 -8.20
N LEU A 351 28.42 -3.55 -8.23
CA LEU A 351 29.68 -2.80 -8.40
C LEU A 351 30.49 -2.68 -7.11
N THR A 352 29.86 -2.64 -5.95
CA THR A 352 30.53 -2.29 -4.70
C THR A 352 30.55 -3.41 -3.68
N GLY A 353 29.68 -4.39 -3.78
CA GLY A 353 29.49 -5.43 -2.76
C GLY A 353 28.96 -4.89 -1.41
N ASP A 354 28.76 -3.58 -1.28
CA ASP A 354 28.41 -2.92 -0.02
C ASP A 354 26.90 -2.82 0.19
N PHE A 355 26.35 -3.92 0.64
CA PHE A 355 24.94 -4.08 0.84
C PHE A 355 24.34 -3.13 1.90
N TYR A 356 25.05 -2.89 3.00
CA TYR A 356 24.57 -2.01 4.09
C TYR A 356 24.47 -0.57 3.63
N THR A 357 25.51 -0.05 2.98
CA THR A 357 25.50 1.31 2.46
C THR A 357 24.43 1.50 1.38
N VAL A 358 24.25 0.52 0.48
CA VAL A 358 23.16 0.54 -0.51
C VAL A 358 21.79 0.58 0.19
N GLY A 359 21.59 -0.23 1.23
CA GLY A 359 20.38 -0.21 2.04
C GLY A 359 20.07 1.15 2.66
N GLU A 360 21.08 1.82 3.22
CA GLU A 360 20.98 3.16 3.80
C GLU A 360 20.70 4.24 2.74
N ILE A 361 21.37 4.19 1.59
CA ILE A 361 21.11 5.10 0.46
C ILE A 361 19.64 4.98 0.04
N LEU A 362 19.13 3.77 -0.05
CA LEU A 362 17.74 3.50 -0.39
C LEU A 362 16.77 3.86 0.75
N GLY A 363 17.22 3.98 2.00
CA GLY A 363 16.39 4.15 3.18
C GLY A 363 15.57 2.89 3.46
N HIS A 364 16.19 1.72 3.34
CA HIS A 364 15.63 0.47 3.87
C HIS A 364 15.95 0.40 5.36
N THR A 365 14.99 -0.01 6.17
CA THR A 365 15.31 -0.47 7.52
C THR A 365 16.04 -1.81 7.37
N LEU A 366 17.16 -1.96 8.08
CA LEU A 366 18.01 -3.16 8.00
C LEU A 366 17.24 -4.46 8.32
N LYS A 367 16.15 -4.38 9.09
CA LYS A 367 15.16 -5.46 9.27
C LYS A 367 14.54 -6.01 7.99
N GLY A 368 14.46 -5.21 6.92
CA GLY A 368 13.89 -5.63 5.63
C GLY A 368 14.91 -6.28 4.69
N ILE A 369 16.19 -6.08 4.96
CA ILE A 369 17.29 -6.51 4.10
C ILE A 369 17.62 -7.98 4.32
N GLY A 370 17.72 -8.45 5.56
CA GLY A 370 17.97 -9.86 5.88
C GLY A 370 16.91 -10.81 5.33
N ILE A 371 15.63 -10.38 5.34
CA ILE A 371 14.51 -11.18 4.79
C ILE A 371 14.64 -11.36 3.27
N SER A 372 15.10 -10.35 2.54
CA SER A 372 15.24 -10.42 1.07
C SER A 372 16.43 -11.29 0.62
N LEU A 373 17.39 -11.55 1.49
CA LEU A 373 18.56 -12.38 1.22
C LEU A 373 18.50 -13.78 1.82
N GLY A 374 17.44 -14.15 2.56
CA GLY A 374 17.35 -15.46 3.20
C GLY A 374 18.31 -15.65 4.38
N ILE A 375 18.86 -14.56 4.95
CA ILE A 375 19.77 -14.59 6.09
C ILE A 375 18.97 -14.53 7.40
N SER A 376 19.38 -15.29 8.41
CA SER A 376 18.71 -15.39 9.72
C SER A 376 18.61 -14.03 10.42
N THR A 377 17.39 -13.62 10.74
CA THR A 377 17.00 -12.25 11.10
C THR A 377 17.42 -11.76 12.50
N ASN A 378 17.92 -12.63 13.37
CA ASN A 378 18.07 -12.25 14.79
C ASN A 378 19.44 -11.61 15.13
N LEU A 379 20.52 -12.00 14.51
CA LEU A 379 21.86 -11.46 14.79
C LEU A 379 22.12 -10.17 14.01
N GLU A 380 21.65 -10.10 12.76
CA GLU A 380 21.82 -8.95 11.88
C GLU A 380 20.97 -7.76 12.28
N ALA A 381 19.74 -7.99 12.75
CA ALA A 381 18.86 -6.90 13.23
C ALA A 381 19.45 -6.18 14.46
N VAL A 382 20.20 -6.88 15.30
CA VAL A 382 20.89 -6.31 16.47
C VAL A 382 22.14 -5.55 16.03
N THR A 383 22.94 -6.12 15.16
CA THR A 383 24.18 -5.47 14.67
C THR A 383 23.86 -4.26 13.81
N ALA A 384 22.82 -4.34 12.99
CA ALA A 384 22.38 -3.28 12.11
C ALA A 384 21.81 -2.04 12.85
N GLN A 385 21.38 -2.19 14.08
CA GLN A 385 20.90 -1.08 14.92
C GLN A 385 22.06 -0.15 15.36
N TYR A 386 23.29 -0.61 15.24
CA TYR A 386 24.50 0.11 15.66
C TYR A 386 25.41 0.58 14.49
N VAL A 387 25.04 0.28 13.25
CA VAL A 387 25.83 0.70 12.09
C VAL A 387 25.26 2.00 11.52
N ASP A 388 25.84 3.12 11.89
CA ASP A 388 25.63 4.41 11.22
C ASP A 388 26.57 4.51 10.01
N VAL A 389 25.99 4.53 8.82
CA VAL A 389 26.76 4.65 7.57
C VAL A 389 27.07 6.11 7.31
N ARG A 390 28.35 6.47 7.48
CA ARG A 390 28.84 7.83 7.27
C ARG A 390 28.59 8.32 5.83
N LEU A 391 28.48 9.62 5.69
CA LEU A 391 28.21 10.27 4.40
C LEU A 391 29.31 9.97 3.36
N GLU A 392 30.56 9.88 3.78
CA GLU A 392 31.72 9.56 2.92
C GLU A 392 31.58 8.16 2.30
N ARG A 393 31.05 7.19 3.07
CA ARG A 393 30.80 5.84 2.56
C ARG A 393 29.70 5.83 1.51
N LYS A 394 28.60 6.55 1.77
CA LYS A 394 27.52 6.75 0.79
C LYS A 394 28.06 7.42 -0.49
N GLN A 395 28.94 8.41 -0.34
CA GLN A 395 29.59 9.07 -1.47
C GLN A 395 30.42 8.10 -2.29
N SER A 396 31.25 7.27 -1.66
CA SER A 396 32.07 6.26 -2.35
C SER A 396 31.23 5.29 -3.18
N VAL A 397 30.15 4.76 -2.60
CA VAL A 397 29.24 3.83 -3.30
C VAL A 397 28.55 4.53 -4.48
N LEU A 398 27.98 5.71 -4.24
CA LEU A 398 27.30 6.48 -5.28
C LEU A 398 28.27 6.90 -6.39
N GLN A 399 29.46 7.39 -6.06
CA GLN A 399 30.44 7.79 -7.04
C GLN A 399 30.90 6.63 -7.93
N THR A 400 31.13 5.45 -7.34
CA THR A 400 31.44 4.23 -8.11
C THR A 400 30.34 3.89 -9.11
N TYR A 401 29.09 3.93 -8.69
CA TYR A 401 27.95 3.64 -9.55
C TYR A 401 27.74 4.75 -10.60
N HIS A 402 27.77 6.02 -10.19
CA HIS A 402 27.54 7.14 -11.10
C HIS A 402 28.60 7.25 -12.17
N LYS A 403 29.88 6.96 -11.85
CA LYS A 403 30.96 6.86 -12.85
C LYS A 403 30.67 5.75 -13.87
N ALA A 404 30.19 4.61 -13.43
CA ALA A 404 29.85 3.52 -14.36
C ALA A 404 28.67 3.90 -15.29
N LEU A 405 27.82 4.83 -14.90
CA LEU A 405 26.72 5.33 -15.72
C LEU A 405 27.15 6.40 -16.74
N GLN A 406 28.35 6.98 -16.62
CA GLN A 406 28.84 7.91 -17.64
C GLN A 406 29.11 7.17 -18.95
N PRO A 407 28.84 7.78 -20.12
CA PRO A 407 29.20 7.18 -21.39
C PRO A 407 30.72 6.95 -21.44
N LYS A 408 31.13 5.75 -21.81
CA LYS A 408 32.56 5.48 -22.06
C LYS A 408 33.02 6.43 -23.15
N THR A 409 33.90 7.36 -22.83
CA THR A 409 34.55 8.22 -23.82
C THR A 409 35.40 7.33 -24.71
N THR A 410 34.85 6.82 -25.80
CA THR A 410 35.65 6.32 -26.90
C THR A 410 36.40 7.53 -27.46
N VAL A 411 37.71 7.56 -27.24
CA VAL A 411 38.60 8.50 -27.90
C VAL A 411 38.64 8.10 -29.38
N THR A 412 37.64 8.53 -30.13
CA THR A 412 37.64 8.59 -31.58
C THR A 412 36.99 9.92 -31.96
N GLY A 413 37.78 10.70 -32.73
CA GLY A 413 37.61 12.10 -32.98
C GLY A 413 36.24 12.58 -33.44
N LYS A 414 36.02 13.83 -33.08
CA LYS A 414 35.17 14.84 -33.69
C LYS A 414 34.23 14.32 -34.80
N GLU A 415 32.91 14.33 -34.45
CA GLU A 415 31.80 14.68 -35.36
C GLU A 415 30.40 14.23 -34.90
N ALA A 416 30.24 13.48 -33.78
CA ALA A 416 28.93 12.96 -33.36
C ALA A 416 28.06 13.96 -32.55
N GLY A 417 28.56 15.14 -32.20
CA GLY A 417 27.89 16.05 -31.25
C GLY A 417 26.71 16.87 -31.83
N GLN A 418 26.59 16.96 -33.16
CA GLN A 418 25.54 17.80 -33.77
C GLN A 418 24.29 17.04 -34.24
N GLU A 419 24.38 15.75 -34.54
CA GLU A 419 23.22 14.97 -35.00
C GLU A 419 22.28 14.53 -33.85
N THR A 420 22.80 14.22 -32.68
CA THR A 420 22.00 13.80 -31.53
C THR A 420 21.17 14.94 -30.95
N SER A 421 21.66 16.18 -31.00
CA SER A 421 20.93 17.38 -30.58
C SER A 421 19.75 17.72 -31.51
N LYS A 422 19.85 17.45 -32.81
CA LYS A 422 18.77 17.66 -33.76
C LYS A 422 17.67 16.60 -33.67
N LYS A 423 18.02 15.34 -33.39
CA LYS A 423 17.03 14.25 -33.16
C LYS A 423 16.25 14.42 -31.86
N ALA A 424 16.91 14.90 -30.79
CA ALA A 424 16.23 15.17 -29.51
C ALA A 424 15.24 16.35 -29.62
N LYS A 425 15.62 17.43 -30.33
CA LYS A 425 14.72 18.59 -30.55
C LYS A 425 13.50 18.23 -31.44
N LYS A 426 13.67 17.37 -32.43
CA LYS A 426 12.55 16.94 -33.29
C LYS A 426 11.58 16.00 -32.55
N LYS A 427 12.08 15.18 -31.61
CA LYS A 427 11.26 14.29 -30.78
C LYS A 427 10.51 15.03 -29.65
N SER A 428 11.02 16.17 -29.14
CA SER A 428 10.30 16.92 -28.11
C SER A 428 9.10 17.72 -28.66
N SER A 429 9.17 18.20 -29.91
CA SER A 429 8.05 18.92 -30.55
C SER A 429 6.88 18.02 -30.95
N GLU A 430 7.10 16.70 -31.07
CA GLU A 430 6.04 15.72 -31.37
C GLU A 430 5.36 15.16 -30.10
N MET A 431 5.87 15.49 -28.90
CA MET A 431 5.25 15.10 -27.62
C MET A 431 4.36 16.19 -26.98
N GLU A 432 4.26 17.37 -27.56
CA GLU A 432 3.40 18.46 -27.10
C GLU A 432 2.00 18.48 -27.77
N LEU A 433 1.70 17.54 -28.64
CA LEU A 433 0.38 17.26 -29.20
C LEU A 433 -0.18 15.96 -28.59
#